data_00d1266cb4a17264e6ea08293f9700fd
#
_entry.id   00d1266cb4a17264e6ea08293f9700fd
#
_cell.length_a   1.000
_cell.length_b   1.000
_cell.length_c   1.000
_cell.angle_alpha   90.00
_cell.angle_beta   90.00
_cell.angle_gamma   90.00
#
_symmetry.space_group_name_H-M   'P 1'
#
loop_
_entity.id
_entity.type
_entity.pdbx_description
1 polymer ?
#
loop_
_entity_poly.entity_id
_entity_poly.type
_entity_poly.pdbx_seq_one_letter_code
_entity_poly.pdbx_strand_id
1 'polypeptide(L)'
;MYPYIYVKWGDSMSSIGTTGAVYLSNSLYNTKEYGATSMLCTGACWDSMLDFIKDREHSVMDSRTWGNYSNSETFEITRGAYAVYNNNTLGSFNNVGSKYSKMKNTSILLTTGATERNCSKNIYDVAGNCYEWTTESSSSSYRV
;
A
#
# COMPACT_ATOMS: atom_id res chain seq x y z
N MET A 1 17.27 4.77 -19.82
CA MET A 1 16.96 4.52 -18.40
C MET A 1 15.46 4.58 -18.27
N TYR A 2 14.81 3.47 -17.95
CA TYR A 2 13.36 3.45 -17.72
C TYR A 2 13.12 3.80 -16.26
N PRO A 3 12.52 4.95 -15.94
CA PRO A 3 12.43 5.42 -14.57
C PRO A 3 11.39 4.68 -13.73
N TYR A 4 10.54 3.82 -14.33
CA TYR A 4 9.44 3.17 -13.62
C TYR A 4 9.22 1.74 -14.10
N ILE A 5 9.06 0.82 -13.16
CA ILE A 5 8.52 -0.52 -13.42
C ILE A 5 7.01 -0.44 -13.16
N TYR A 6 6.22 -0.67 -14.21
CA TYR A 6 4.77 -0.72 -14.09
C TYR A 6 4.34 -2.10 -13.61
N VAL A 7 3.79 -2.14 -12.40
CA VAL A 7 3.07 -3.30 -11.87
C VAL A 7 1.59 -3.02 -12.00
N LYS A 8 0.84 -3.94 -12.60
CA LYS A 8 -0.61 -3.82 -12.59
C LYS A 8 -1.10 -4.02 -11.16
N TRP A 9 -2.01 -3.17 -10.74
CA TRP A 9 -2.58 -3.22 -9.39
C TRP A 9 -3.13 -4.60 -9.02
N GLY A 10 -3.84 -5.28 -9.94
CA GLY A 10 -4.33 -6.64 -9.73
C GLY A 10 -3.25 -7.69 -9.51
N ASP A 11 -2.05 -7.48 -10.07
CA ASP A 11 -0.92 -8.39 -9.91
C ASP A 11 -0.24 -8.22 -8.54
N SER A 12 -0.40 -7.04 -7.91
CA SER A 12 0.15 -6.73 -6.58
C SER A 12 -0.76 -7.16 -5.43
N MET A 13 -2.00 -7.52 -5.72
CA MET A 13 -3.06 -7.80 -4.73
C MET A 13 -3.49 -9.27 -4.72
N SER A 14 -2.61 -10.22 -4.61
CA SER A 14 -3.02 -11.60 -4.45
C SER A 14 -2.94 -12.06 -3.00
N SER A 15 -3.99 -12.73 -2.54
CA SER A 15 -4.06 -13.40 -1.22
C SER A 15 -3.25 -14.70 -1.25
N ILE A 16 -1.92 -14.60 -1.45
CA ILE A 16 -1.05 -15.72 -1.82
C ILE A 16 -0.21 -16.27 -0.68
N GLY A 17 -0.28 -15.68 0.49
CA GLY A 17 0.60 -16.04 1.61
C GLY A 17 2.08 -15.70 1.35
N THR A 18 2.93 -15.88 2.35
CA THR A 18 4.36 -15.48 2.30
C THR A 18 5.12 -16.17 1.17
N THR A 19 4.93 -17.48 1.01
CA THR A 19 5.64 -18.27 -0.03
C THR A 19 5.22 -17.80 -1.42
N GLY A 20 3.94 -17.56 -1.64
CA GLY A 20 3.42 -17.04 -2.90
C GLY A 20 3.91 -15.63 -3.18
N ALA A 21 3.99 -14.76 -2.17
CA ALA A 21 4.52 -13.40 -2.32
C ALA A 21 5.99 -13.40 -2.75
N VAL A 22 6.83 -14.25 -2.16
CA VAL A 22 8.23 -14.43 -2.57
C VAL A 22 8.32 -14.93 -4.02
N TYR A 23 7.55 -15.96 -4.35
CA TYR A 23 7.53 -16.51 -5.71
C TYR A 23 7.11 -15.43 -6.73
N LEU A 24 6.02 -14.74 -6.45
CA LEU A 24 5.48 -13.71 -7.34
C LEU A 24 6.46 -12.55 -7.54
N SER A 25 7.02 -12.02 -6.44
CA SER A 25 7.98 -10.94 -6.52
C SER A 25 9.23 -11.32 -7.31
N ASN A 26 9.70 -12.55 -7.18
CA ASN A 26 10.88 -13.04 -7.90
C ASN A 26 10.59 -13.38 -9.37
N SER A 27 9.37 -13.81 -9.70
CA SER A 27 9.04 -14.30 -11.04
C SER A 27 8.53 -13.21 -11.98
N LEU A 28 7.70 -12.28 -11.48
CA LEU A 28 7.02 -11.30 -12.34
C LEU A 28 7.94 -10.18 -12.83
N TYR A 29 8.96 -9.83 -12.05
CA TYR A 29 9.75 -8.62 -12.28
C TYR A 29 11.23 -8.87 -12.57
N ASN A 30 11.70 -10.11 -12.45
CA ASN A 30 13.05 -10.51 -12.82
C ASN A 30 13.16 -10.74 -14.34
N THR A 31 12.87 -9.72 -15.13
CA THR A 31 13.03 -9.80 -16.57
C THR A 31 14.36 -9.21 -16.98
N LYS A 32 15.07 -9.93 -17.84
CA LYS A 32 16.32 -9.42 -18.48
C LYS A 32 16.08 -8.10 -19.21
N GLU A 33 14.85 -7.83 -19.59
CA GLU A 33 14.43 -6.66 -20.35
C GLU A 33 14.66 -5.34 -19.59
N TYR A 34 14.52 -5.35 -18.27
CA TYR A 34 14.61 -4.13 -17.47
C TYR A 34 15.94 -3.99 -16.72
N GLY A 35 16.80 -5.00 -16.75
CA GLY A 35 18.06 -4.98 -16.01
C GLY A 35 17.90 -4.80 -14.50
N ALA A 36 16.71 -5.12 -13.98
CA ALA A 36 16.36 -4.98 -12.58
C ALA A 36 16.15 -6.36 -11.94
N THR A 37 16.57 -6.49 -10.70
CA THR A 37 16.24 -7.64 -9.86
C THR A 37 15.06 -7.26 -8.97
N SER A 38 13.96 -8.01 -9.07
CA SER A 38 12.81 -7.86 -8.21
C SER A 38 12.85 -8.88 -7.10
N MET A 39 12.58 -8.44 -5.89
CA MET A 39 12.52 -9.28 -4.70
C MET A 39 11.51 -8.71 -3.71
N LEU A 40 11.05 -9.55 -2.80
CA LEU A 40 10.24 -9.09 -1.70
C LEU A 40 11.05 -8.13 -0.81
N CYS A 41 10.41 -7.07 -0.31
CA CYS A 41 11.05 -6.10 0.57
C CYS A 41 11.59 -6.79 1.82
N THR A 42 12.86 -6.52 2.17
CA THR A 42 13.43 -7.02 3.42
C THR A 42 12.99 -6.12 4.58
N GLY A 43 12.99 -6.66 5.81
CA GLY A 43 12.69 -5.86 6.99
C GLY A 43 13.63 -4.67 7.16
N ALA A 44 14.92 -4.84 6.87
CA ALA A 44 15.89 -3.75 6.90
C ALA A 44 15.59 -2.64 5.87
N CYS A 45 15.14 -3.02 4.66
CA CYS A 45 14.68 -2.04 3.66
C CYS A 45 13.41 -1.33 4.13
N TRP A 46 12.48 -2.07 4.74
CA TRP A 46 11.25 -1.52 5.31
C TRP A 46 11.56 -0.49 6.40
N ASP A 47 12.41 -0.84 7.36
CA ASP A 47 12.81 0.05 8.45
C ASP A 47 13.52 1.31 7.92
N SER A 48 14.39 1.16 6.93
CA SER A 48 15.07 2.28 6.28
C SER A 48 14.09 3.20 5.56
N MET A 49 13.05 2.64 4.94
CA MET A 49 11.98 3.42 4.32
C MET A 49 11.17 4.17 5.38
N LEU A 50 10.80 3.53 6.48
CA LEU A 50 10.08 4.16 7.58
C LEU A 50 10.90 5.30 8.19
N ASP A 51 12.21 5.11 8.38
CA ASP A 51 13.11 6.16 8.86
C ASP A 51 13.21 7.33 7.88
N PHE A 52 13.16 7.04 6.59
CA PHE A 52 13.19 8.07 5.56
C PHE A 52 11.90 8.88 5.53
N ILE A 53 10.73 8.24 5.57
CA ILE A 53 9.43 8.93 5.43
C ILE A 53 9.00 9.67 6.68
N LYS A 54 9.47 9.26 7.86
CA LYS A 54 9.04 9.90 9.11
C LYS A 54 9.41 11.39 9.12
N ASP A 55 8.46 12.18 9.54
CA ASP A 55 8.61 13.62 9.79
C ASP A 55 7.62 14.06 10.87
N ARG A 56 7.40 15.37 10.99
CA ARG A 56 6.51 15.93 12.00
C ARG A 56 5.04 15.53 11.81
N GLU A 57 4.60 15.33 10.57
CA GLU A 57 3.22 15.02 10.20
C GLU A 57 2.98 13.53 10.04
N HIS A 58 4.02 12.79 9.65
CA HIS A 58 3.97 11.35 9.35
C HIS A 58 4.69 10.55 10.43
N SER A 59 4.05 10.43 11.60
CA SER A 59 4.56 9.60 12.69
C SER A 59 4.45 8.12 12.33
N VAL A 60 5.57 7.42 12.37
CA VAL A 60 5.59 5.94 12.19
C VAL A 60 5.14 5.20 13.46
N MET A 61 5.10 5.88 14.61
CA MET A 61 4.61 5.30 15.87
C MET A 61 3.08 5.37 15.99
N ASP A 62 2.45 6.33 15.32
CA ASP A 62 0.98 6.43 15.21
C ASP A 62 0.61 6.92 13.81
N SER A 63 0.46 5.97 12.91
CA SER A 63 0.14 6.25 11.51
C SER A 63 -1.35 6.51 11.22
N ARG A 64 -2.23 6.43 12.24
CA ARG A 64 -3.68 6.68 12.07
C ARG A 64 -4.00 8.09 11.62
N THR A 65 -3.13 9.04 11.92
CA THR A 65 -3.30 10.45 11.55
C THR A 65 -3.16 10.68 10.05
N TRP A 66 -2.39 9.86 9.36
CA TRP A 66 -2.10 10.00 7.93
C TRP A 66 -2.40 8.76 7.08
N GLY A 67 -2.54 7.57 7.68
CA GLY A 67 -2.83 6.33 6.99
C GLY A 67 -4.32 6.09 6.69
N ASN A 68 -4.59 5.13 5.81
CA ASN A 68 -5.96 4.68 5.50
C ASN A 68 -6.36 3.48 6.35
N TYR A 69 -6.93 3.75 7.51
CA TYR A 69 -7.50 2.74 8.41
C TYR A 69 -9.01 2.95 8.56
N SER A 70 -9.75 1.93 9.00
CA SER A 70 -11.18 2.07 9.24
C SER A 70 -11.50 3.21 10.21
N ASN A 71 -10.71 3.34 11.27
CA ASN A 71 -10.84 4.34 12.32
C ASN A 71 -10.10 5.67 12.06
N SER A 72 -9.47 5.82 10.91
CA SER A 72 -8.93 7.13 10.52
C SER A 72 -10.02 8.18 10.46
N GLU A 73 -9.68 9.41 10.83
CA GLU A 73 -10.61 10.54 10.72
C GLU A 73 -11.09 10.71 9.26
N THR A 74 -12.20 11.40 9.10
CA THR A 74 -12.73 11.70 7.75
C THR A 74 -11.71 12.44 6.91
N PHE A 75 -11.50 11.99 5.68
CA PHE A 75 -10.58 12.62 4.74
C PHE A 75 -11.08 12.52 3.29
N GLU A 76 -10.54 13.36 2.43
CA GLU A 76 -10.91 13.42 1.03
C GLU A 76 -9.98 12.56 0.16
N ILE A 77 -10.58 11.90 -0.81
CA ILE A 77 -9.94 11.15 -1.88
C ILE A 77 -10.21 11.94 -3.15
N THR A 78 -9.15 12.34 -3.85
CA THR A 78 -9.24 13.33 -4.93
C THR A 78 -8.98 12.75 -6.31
N ARG A 79 -8.49 11.50 -6.38
CA ARG A 79 -8.15 10.84 -7.65
C ARG A 79 -8.20 9.32 -7.52
N GLY A 80 -7.99 8.63 -8.63
CA GLY A 80 -7.97 7.17 -8.66
C GLY A 80 -9.33 6.53 -8.41
N ALA A 81 -9.34 5.42 -7.68
CA ALA A 81 -10.55 4.67 -7.38
C ALA A 81 -10.53 4.14 -5.93
N TYR A 82 -11.70 3.80 -5.45
CA TYR A 82 -11.90 3.21 -4.13
C TYR A 82 -12.91 2.06 -4.20
N ALA A 83 -12.78 1.12 -3.28
CA ALA A 83 -13.78 0.08 -3.05
C ALA A 83 -14.12 0.01 -1.56
N VAL A 84 -15.39 -0.15 -1.24
CA VAL A 84 -15.87 -0.21 0.15
C VAL A 84 -15.96 -1.66 0.62
N TYR A 85 -15.49 -1.94 1.82
CA TYR A 85 -15.73 -3.22 2.49
C TYR A 85 -17.10 -3.22 3.16
N ASN A 86 -17.93 -4.19 2.80
CA ASN A 86 -19.20 -4.47 3.44
C ASN A 86 -19.17 -5.89 4.01
N ASN A 87 -19.29 -6.05 5.31
CA ASN A 87 -19.25 -7.35 6.01
C ASN A 87 -18.03 -8.20 5.57
N ASN A 88 -16.85 -7.62 5.59
CA ASN A 88 -15.58 -8.22 5.17
C ASN A 88 -15.51 -8.64 3.68
N THR A 89 -16.46 -8.20 2.87
CA THR A 89 -16.43 -8.42 1.43
C THR A 89 -16.09 -7.11 0.74
N LEU A 90 -15.05 -7.15 -0.10
CA LEU A 90 -14.66 -6.01 -0.91
C LEU A 90 -15.68 -5.79 -2.03
N GLY A 91 -16.23 -4.60 -2.11
CA GLY A 91 -17.12 -4.19 -3.20
C GLY A 91 -16.36 -3.89 -4.51
N SER A 92 -17.11 -3.47 -5.51
CA SER A 92 -16.53 -3.04 -6.79
C SER A 92 -15.77 -1.72 -6.63
N PHE A 93 -14.71 -1.54 -7.44
CA PHE A 93 -14.00 -0.27 -7.52
C PHE A 93 -14.83 0.79 -8.24
N ASN A 94 -14.89 1.96 -7.65
CA ASN A 94 -15.55 3.13 -8.19
C ASN A 94 -14.52 4.23 -8.41
N ASN A 95 -14.52 4.84 -9.59
CA ASN A 95 -13.70 6.01 -9.85
C ASN A 95 -14.15 7.19 -8.98
N VAL A 96 -13.22 7.95 -8.47
CA VAL A 96 -13.49 9.04 -7.54
C VAL A 96 -14.26 10.19 -8.20
N GLY A 97 -14.13 10.38 -9.50
CA GLY A 97 -14.68 11.56 -10.17
C GLY A 97 -13.96 12.83 -9.73
N SER A 98 -14.69 13.79 -9.13
CA SER A 98 -14.09 15.02 -8.61
C SER A 98 -13.52 14.85 -7.20
N LYS A 99 -14.25 14.22 -6.31
CA LYS A 99 -13.80 13.83 -4.97
C LYS A 99 -14.78 12.85 -4.30
N TYR A 100 -14.26 12.12 -3.32
CA TYR A 100 -15.04 11.28 -2.42
C TYR A 100 -14.57 11.48 -0.98
N SER A 101 -15.49 11.59 -0.03
CA SER A 101 -15.15 11.71 1.39
C SER A 101 -15.23 10.35 2.08
N LYS A 102 -14.10 9.81 2.48
CA LYS A 102 -14.06 8.63 3.37
C LYS A 102 -14.46 9.05 4.77
N MET A 103 -15.53 8.47 5.26
CA MET A 103 -16.01 8.73 6.61
C MET A 103 -15.25 7.88 7.64
N LYS A 104 -15.11 8.40 8.86
CA LYS A 104 -14.60 7.63 10.00
C LYS A 104 -15.44 6.35 10.18
N ASN A 105 -14.80 5.27 10.60
CA ASN A 105 -15.39 3.93 10.77
C ASN A 105 -15.88 3.28 9.46
N THR A 106 -15.39 3.75 8.31
CA THR A 106 -15.60 3.10 7.02
C THR A 106 -14.32 2.42 6.57
N SER A 107 -14.38 1.13 6.27
CA SER A 107 -13.25 0.39 5.69
C SER A 107 -13.32 0.50 4.17
N ILE A 108 -12.29 1.09 3.59
CA ILE A 108 -12.17 1.23 2.14
C ILE A 108 -10.78 0.82 1.68
N LEU A 109 -10.69 0.30 0.47
CA LEU A 109 -9.45 0.06 -0.24
C LEU A 109 -9.27 1.14 -1.29
N LEU A 110 -8.10 1.73 -1.35
CA LEU A 110 -7.73 2.80 -2.27
C LEU A 110 -6.74 2.30 -3.31
N THR A 111 -6.82 2.82 -4.52
CA THR A 111 -5.71 2.71 -5.46
C THR A 111 -4.56 3.61 -5.01
N THR A 112 -3.32 3.18 -5.28
CA THR A 112 -2.11 3.92 -4.85
C THR A 112 -2.17 5.38 -5.32
N GLY A 113 -1.85 6.28 -4.39
CA GLY A 113 -1.85 7.71 -4.66
C GLY A 113 -3.22 8.36 -4.76
N ALA A 114 -4.29 7.72 -4.32
CA ALA A 114 -5.65 8.24 -4.37
C ALA A 114 -5.88 9.49 -3.48
N THR A 115 -5.03 9.68 -2.49
CA THR A 115 -5.04 10.86 -1.62
C THR A 115 -3.62 11.31 -1.28
N GLU A 116 -3.41 12.61 -1.18
CA GLU A 116 -2.12 13.18 -0.73
C GLU A 116 -1.90 12.94 0.76
N ARG A 117 -2.93 12.69 1.53
CA ARG A 117 -2.83 12.39 2.96
C ARG A 117 -1.89 11.21 3.25
N ASN A 118 -1.90 10.20 2.39
CA ASN A 118 -1.10 8.98 2.55
C ASN A 118 0.28 9.10 1.89
N CYS A 119 0.72 10.32 1.61
CA CYS A 119 1.99 10.59 0.94
C CYS A 119 2.99 11.23 1.90
N SER A 120 4.16 10.64 2.03
CA SER A 120 5.31 11.28 2.62
C SER A 120 6.50 11.18 1.69
N LYS A 121 7.13 12.32 1.36
CA LYS A 121 8.32 12.40 0.49
C LYS A 121 8.14 11.67 -0.85
N ASN A 122 6.96 11.79 -1.47
CA ASN A 122 6.54 11.11 -2.71
C ASN A 122 6.43 9.57 -2.60
N ILE A 123 6.39 9.02 -1.40
CA ILE A 123 6.08 7.61 -1.14
C ILE A 123 4.65 7.55 -0.61
N TYR A 124 3.83 6.72 -1.24
CA TYR A 124 2.40 6.61 -0.99
C TYR A 124 2.04 5.30 -0.31
N ASP A 125 0.94 5.32 0.46
CA ASP A 125 0.21 4.15 0.96
C ASP A 125 1.02 3.18 1.83
N VAL A 126 2.06 3.67 2.51
CA VAL A 126 2.84 2.88 3.48
C VAL A 126 2.06 2.64 4.77
N ALA A 127 1.08 3.49 5.07
CA ALA A 127 0.30 3.41 6.29
C ALA A 127 -1.15 2.98 6.02
N GLY A 128 -1.51 1.79 6.44
CA GLY A 128 -2.84 1.23 6.24
C GLY A 128 -3.10 0.80 4.80
N ASN A 129 -4.36 0.87 4.37
CA ASN A 129 -4.84 0.45 3.05
C ASN A 129 -4.75 -1.07 2.81
N CYS A 130 -3.56 -1.65 2.72
CA CYS A 130 -3.29 -3.08 2.61
C CYS A 130 -2.22 -3.51 3.58
N TYR A 131 -2.22 -4.80 3.94
CA TYR A 131 -1.05 -5.43 4.55
C TYR A 131 0.02 -5.67 3.49
N GLU A 132 1.26 -5.41 3.84
CA GLU A 132 2.40 -5.58 2.95
C GLU A 132 3.29 -6.74 3.40
N TRP A 133 3.67 -7.56 2.43
CA TRP A 133 4.54 -8.68 2.69
C TRP A 133 6.00 -8.24 2.74
N THR A 134 6.73 -8.70 3.75
CA THR A 134 8.19 -8.57 3.83
C THR A 134 8.85 -9.94 3.98
N THR A 135 10.16 -10.01 3.84
CA THR A 135 10.92 -11.25 4.07
C THR A 135 11.03 -11.59 5.56
N GLU A 136 10.64 -10.70 6.45
CA GLU A 136 10.66 -11.00 7.87
C GLU A 136 9.51 -11.92 8.23
N SER A 137 9.85 -13.12 8.74
CA SER A 137 8.90 -14.00 9.34
C SER A 137 8.94 -13.85 10.86
N SER A 138 7.97 -13.20 11.42
CA SER A 138 7.49 -13.61 12.72
C SER A 138 6.23 -14.43 12.47
N SER A 139 5.96 -15.41 13.25
CA SER A 139 4.99 -16.50 13.07
C SER A 139 3.56 -16.15 12.64
N SER A 140 3.29 -14.93 12.24
CA SER A 140 2.02 -14.39 11.69
C SER A 140 2.08 -12.91 11.29
N SER A 141 3.23 -12.30 11.05
CA SER A 141 3.32 -10.84 11.00
C SER A 141 3.53 -10.28 9.62
N TYR A 142 2.57 -9.50 9.23
CA TYR A 142 2.67 -8.48 8.20
C TYR A 142 3.27 -7.23 8.86
N ARG A 143 4.14 -6.50 8.19
CA ARG A 143 4.41 -5.13 8.57
C ARG A 143 3.36 -4.22 7.94
N VAL A 144 2.76 -3.38 8.71
CA VAL A 144 1.73 -2.41 8.31
C VAL A 144 2.25 -1.02 8.54
#